data_93b9749f9da5f784cda060e083aab2ee
#
_entry.id   93b9749f9da5f784cda060e083aab2ee
#
_cell.length_a   1.000
_cell.length_b   1.000
_cell.length_c   1.000
_cell.angle_alpha   90.00
_cell.angle_beta   90.00
_cell.angle_gamma   90.00
#
_symmetry.space_group_name_H-M   'P 1'
#
loop_
_entity.id
_entity.type
_entity.pdbx_description
1 polymer ?
#
loop_
_entity_poly.entity_id
_entity_poly.type
_entity_poly.pdbx_seq_one_letter_code
_entity_poly.pdbx_strand_id
1 'polypeptide(L)'
;MFDIKFDSKSETVQLVYPSGKTEVIAKDSPTIPIKSPDNTKAAYISPLEWEVYGNLYLVDLENGEQEVLVAPDGSYIPKNVIWQDNENILVIIGFGDGTVCIGGNIFRVNIKTKEKTQITSYDSIVQITDLYLEDDMLHYKGIRYTDDILNESVAYESVISLDSLLTF
;
A
#
# COMPACT_ATOMS: atom_id res chain seq x y z
N MET A 1 -3.42 -3.51 24.83
CA MET A 1 -3.18 -3.46 23.39
C MET A 1 -2.92 -2.02 22.98
N PHE A 2 -2.02 -1.81 22.07
CA PHE A 2 -1.76 -0.51 21.47
C PHE A 2 -2.82 -0.16 20.44
N ASP A 3 -2.94 1.11 20.11
CA ASP A 3 -3.76 1.57 19.00
C ASP A 3 -2.93 2.51 18.11
N ILE A 4 -3.46 2.85 16.96
CA ILE A 4 -2.78 3.70 16.00
C ILE A 4 -3.79 4.70 15.44
N LYS A 5 -3.35 5.95 15.27
CA LYS A 5 -4.22 6.99 14.72
C LYS A 5 -3.44 7.93 13.81
N PHE A 6 -4.15 8.59 12.92
CA PHE A 6 -3.63 9.68 12.09
C PHE A 6 -4.15 11.01 12.65
N ASP A 7 -3.22 11.92 12.96
CA ASP A 7 -3.58 13.28 13.35
C ASP A 7 -3.57 14.17 12.11
N SER A 8 -4.76 14.60 11.69
CA SER A 8 -4.94 15.42 10.50
C SER A 8 -4.38 16.85 10.62
N LYS A 9 -4.20 17.35 11.84
CA LYS A 9 -3.65 18.70 12.07
C LYS A 9 -2.14 18.71 11.89
N SER A 10 -1.44 17.73 12.46
CA SER A 10 0.01 17.60 12.35
C SER A 10 0.44 16.74 11.16
N GLU A 11 -0.50 16.03 10.52
CA GLU A 11 -0.25 15.06 9.46
C GLU A 11 0.78 14.00 9.88
N THR A 12 0.55 13.44 11.09
CA THR A 12 1.43 12.44 11.68
C THR A 12 0.68 11.15 12.00
N VAL A 13 1.41 10.04 12.00
CA VAL A 13 0.93 8.77 12.54
C VAL A 13 1.39 8.67 13.99
N GLN A 14 0.46 8.37 14.87
CA GLN A 14 0.71 8.27 16.31
C GLN A 14 0.34 6.87 16.81
N LEU A 15 1.25 6.30 17.59
CA LEU A 15 1.01 5.09 18.34
C LEU A 15 0.39 5.47 19.70
N VAL A 16 -0.70 4.79 20.04
CA VAL A 16 -1.40 5.01 21.33
C VAL A 16 -1.10 3.82 22.23
N TYR A 17 -0.41 4.10 23.34
CA TYR A 17 -0.06 3.10 24.34
C TYR A 17 -1.29 2.69 25.14
N PRO A 18 -1.29 1.49 25.76
CA PRO A 18 -2.39 1.08 26.66
C PRO A 18 -2.64 2.07 27.81
N SER A 19 -1.63 2.85 28.21
CA SER A 19 -1.75 3.89 29.23
C SER A 19 -2.49 5.15 28.75
N GLY A 20 -2.77 5.26 27.45
CA GLY A 20 -3.30 6.47 26.83
C GLY A 20 -2.24 7.44 26.32
N LYS A 21 -0.96 7.22 26.64
CA LYS A 21 0.15 8.02 26.12
C LYS A 21 0.22 7.85 24.60
N THR A 22 0.56 8.92 23.88
CA THR A 22 0.77 8.89 22.44
C THR A 22 2.23 9.17 22.08
N GLU A 23 2.67 8.55 21.00
CA GLU A 23 4.01 8.76 20.45
C GLU A 23 3.90 8.93 18.93
N VAL A 24 4.53 9.97 18.39
CA VAL A 24 4.61 10.16 16.94
C VAL A 24 5.61 9.15 16.37
N ILE A 25 5.16 8.26 15.50
CA ILE A 25 5.99 7.25 14.86
C ILE A 25 6.28 7.56 13.39
N ALA A 26 5.52 8.45 12.76
CA ALA A 26 5.80 8.94 11.41
C ALA A 26 5.32 10.38 11.26
N LYS A 27 6.20 11.22 10.70
CA LYS A 27 5.93 12.66 10.48
C LYS A 27 6.24 13.13 9.06
N ASP A 28 6.78 12.26 8.22
CA ASP A 28 7.22 12.60 6.87
C ASP A 28 6.17 12.13 5.86
N SER A 29 5.13 12.92 5.67
CA SER A 29 4.03 12.67 4.73
C SER A 29 3.51 11.22 4.78
N PRO A 30 3.13 10.71 5.97
CA PRO A 30 2.61 9.36 6.07
C PRO A 30 1.20 9.25 5.52
N THR A 31 0.86 8.09 4.99
CA THR A 31 -0.53 7.75 4.68
C THR A 31 -1.31 7.44 5.95
N ILE A 32 -2.64 7.49 5.85
CA ILE A 32 -3.50 7.09 6.97
C ILE A 32 -3.32 5.59 7.20
N PRO A 33 -2.98 5.15 8.43
CA PRO A 33 -2.82 3.74 8.72
C PRO A 33 -4.09 2.93 8.50
N ILE A 34 -3.93 1.72 7.96
CA ILE A 34 -5.03 0.80 7.72
C ILE A 34 -4.82 -0.43 8.59
N LYS A 35 -5.79 -0.73 9.45
CA LYS A 35 -5.75 -1.88 10.34
C LYS A 35 -6.10 -3.18 9.61
N SER A 36 -5.47 -4.28 10.04
CA SER A 36 -5.87 -5.62 9.64
C SER A 36 -7.31 -5.93 10.10
N PRO A 37 -8.00 -6.89 9.46
CA PRO A 37 -9.37 -7.23 9.85
C PRO A 37 -9.54 -7.57 11.34
N ASP A 38 -8.55 -8.21 11.96
CA ASP A 38 -8.56 -8.55 13.38
C ASP A 38 -8.06 -7.42 14.31
N ASN A 39 -7.68 -6.27 13.76
CA ASN A 39 -7.17 -5.10 14.49
C ASN A 39 -5.86 -5.35 15.27
N THR A 40 -5.11 -6.40 14.96
CA THR A 40 -3.84 -6.69 15.64
C THR A 40 -2.63 -6.05 14.97
N LYS A 41 -2.78 -5.62 13.72
CA LYS A 41 -1.72 -5.00 12.91
C LYS A 41 -2.26 -3.76 12.21
N ALA A 42 -1.34 -2.90 11.77
CA ALA A 42 -1.66 -1.78 10.90
C ALA A 42 -0.55 -1.57 9.89
N ALA A 43 -0.88 -0.97 8.76
CA ALA A 43 0.10 -0.67 7.72
C ALA A 43 -0.06 0.79 7.25
N TYR A 44 1.06 1.44 6.95
CA TYR A 44 1.08 2.78 6.37
C TYR A 44 2.35 2.96 5.54
N ILE A 45 2.32 3.91 4.62
CA ILE A 45 3.47 4.27 3.78
C ILE A 45 3.99 5.64 4.22
N SER A 46 5.30 5.79 4.35
CA SER A 46 5.93 7.08 4.68
C SER A 46 7.37 7.12 4.14
N PRO A 47 7.78 8.24 3.56
CA PRO A 47 6.91 9.31 3.04
C PRO A 47 6.18 8.89 1.76
N LEU A 48 4.97 9.40 1.55
CA LEU A 48 4.27 9.27 0.28
C LEU A 48 4.21 10.65 -0.36
N GLU A 49 5.22 10.98 -1.10
CA GLU A 49 5.38 12.24 -1.82
C GLU A 49 5.93 11.97 -3.22
N TRP A 50 5.70 12.92 -4.12
CA TRP A 50 6.18 12.82 -5.49
C TRP A 50 7.72 12.75 -5.52
N GLU A 51 8.22 11.76 -6.26
CA GLU A 51 9.66 11.49 -6.42
C GLU A 51 10.42 11.24 -5.11
N VAL A 52 9.72 10.87 -4.04
CA VAL A 52 10.33 10.49 -2.77
C VAL A 52 10.13 9.00 -2.53
N TYR A 53 11.19 8.30 -2.21
CA TYR A 53 11.19 6.84 -2.04
C TYR A 53 10.85 6.48 -0.59
N GLY A 54 9.59 6.14 -0.36
CA GLY A 54 9.11 5.74 0.96
C GLY A 54 9.12 4.24 1.19
N ASN A 55 8.83 3.87 2.44
CA ASN A 55 8.66 2.49 2.87
C ASN A 55 7.22 2.22 3.24
N LEU A 56 6.80 0.97 3.07
CA LEU A 56 5.58 0.46 3.68
C LEU A 56 5.96 -0.14 5.03
N TYR A 57 5.39 0.41 6.10
CA TYR A 57 5.61 -0.03 7.48
C TYR A 57 4.48 -0.92 7.96
N LEU A 58 4.84 -1.94 8.73
CA LEU A 58 3.92 -2.77 9.48
C LEU A 58 4.08 -2.48 10.97
N VAL A 59 2.97 -2.19 11.64
CA VAL A 59 2.95 -1.96 13.09
C VAL A 59 2.21 -3.11 13.77
N ASP A 60 2.84 -3.70 14.76
CA ASP A 60 2.21 -4.71 15.62
C ASP A 60 1.52 -4.01 16.79
N LEU A 61 0.19 -4.10 16.83
CA LEU A 61 -0.60 -3.43 17.87
C LEU A 61 -0.67 -4.23 19.17
N GLU A 62 -0.12 -5.43 19.21
CA GLU A 62 -0.02 -6.21 20.44
C GLU A 62 1.19 -5.76 21.28
N ASN A 63 2.29 -5.41 20.65
CA ASN A 63 3.53 -5.01 21.34
C ASN A 63 4.02 -3.59 21.02
N GLY A 64 3.42 -2.91 20.03
CA GLY A 64 3.78 -1.55 19.64
C GLY A 64 5.02 -1.44 18.75
N GLU A 65 5.60 -2.54 18.31
CA GLU A 65 6.77 -2.53 17.43
C GLU A 65 6.39 -2.28 15.97
N GLN A 66 7.29 -1.63 15.24
CA GLN A 66 7.12 -1.46 13.80
C GLN A 66 8.34 -1.96 13.04
N GLU A 67 8.09 -2.39 11.80
CA GLU A 67 9.13 -2.84 10.88
C GLU A 67 8.84 -2.34 9.47
N VAL A 68 9.88 -2.29 8.64
CA VAL A 68 9.71 -2.06 7.20
C VAL A 68 9.27 -3.38 6.56
N LEU A 69 8.08 -3.38 5.96
CA LEU A 69 7.55 -4.56 5.28
C LEU A 69 7.93 -4.56 3.80
N VAL A 70 7.84 -3.40 3.14
CA VAL A 70 8.25 -3.25 1.75
C VAL A 70 9.10 -1.99 1.65
N ALA A 71 10.38 -2.19 1.32
CA ALA A 71 11.31 -1.10 1.03
C ALA A 71 11.38 -0.83 -0.47
N PRO A 72 11.87 0.36 -0.88
CA PRO A 72 12.18 0.59 -2.29
C PRO A 72 13.12 -0.48 -2.82
N ASP A 73 12.85 -0.94 -4.04
CA ASP A 73 13.71 -1.87 -4.77
C ASP A 73 14.15 -1.18 -6.07
N GLY A 74 15.38 -0.67 -6.09
CA GLY A 74 15.82 0.22 -7.15
C GLY A 74 14.93 1.47 -7.19
N SER A 75 14.31 1.73 -8.33
CA SER A 75 13.39 2.86 -8.51
C SER A 75 11.91 2.49 -8.27
N TYR A 76 11.62 1.28 -7.81
CA TYR A 76 10.26 0.82 -7.55
C TYR A 76 9.92 0.99 -6.08
N ILE A 77 8.76 1.62 -5.82
CA ILE A 77 8.34 2.00 -4.47
C ILE A 77 6.89 1.59 -4.20
N PRO A 78 6.53 1.35 -2.92
CA PRO A 78 5.13 1.14 -2.55
C PRO A 78 4.34 2.46 -2.66
N LYS A 79 3.13 2.40 -3.21
CA LYS A 79 2.30 3.59 -3.48
C LYS A 79 0.92 3.52 -2.86
N ASN A 80 0.39 2.33 -2.61
CA ASN A 80 -0.91 2.14 -1.96
C ASN A 80 -0.96 0.75 -1.35
N VAL A 81 -1.80 0.56 -0.35
CA VAL A 81 -1.91 -0.71 0.37
C VAL A 81 -3.32 -0.93 0.89
N ILE A 82 -3.78 -2.18 0.83
CA ILE A 82 -4.98 -2.65 1.53
C ILE A 82 -4.69 -4.01 2.16
N TRP A 83 -5.52 -4.42 3.11
CA TRP A 83 -5.46 -5.76 3.68
C TRP A 83 -6.35 -6.71 2.86
N GLN A 84 -5.81 -7.88 2.50
CA GLN A 84 -6.60 -8.97 1.94
C GLN A 84 -7.22 -9.81 3.06
N ASP A 85 -6.41 -10.14 4.06
CA ASP A 85 -6.78 -10.87 5.28
C ASP A 85 -5.79 -10.52 6.39
N ASN A 86 -5.79 -11.26 7.50
CA ASN A 86 -4.91 -10.97 8.64
C ASN A 86 -3.43 -11.28 8.38
N GLU A 87 -3.11 -11.99 7.31
CA GLU A 87 -1.74 -12.40 6.98
C GLU A 87 -1.20 -11.83 5.66
N ASN A 88 -2.09 -11.34 4.81
CA ASN A 88 -1.71 -10.87 3.48
C ASN A 88 -2.19 -9.45 3.22
N ILE A 89 -1.31 -8.64 2.66
CA ILE A 89 -1.64 -7.31 2.15
C ILE A 89 -1.51 -7.29 0.63
N LEU A 90 -2.24 -6.37 0.01
CA LEU A 90 -2.13 -6.08 -1.41
C LEU A 90 -1.54 -4.68 -1.54
N VAL A 91 -0.44 -4.58 -2.28
CA VAL A 91 0.36 -3.35 -2.39
C VAL A 91 0.49 -2.97 -3.85
N ILE A 92 0.28 -1.69 -4.15
CA ILE A 92 0.64 -1.15 -5.45
C ILE A 92 2.10 -0.73 -5.38
N ILE A 93 2.92 -1.32 -6.25
CA ILE A 93 4.34 -1.00 -6.37
C ILE A 93 4.60 -0.54 -7.81
N GLY A 94 5.24 0.60 -7.95
CA GLY A 94 5.53 1.17 -9.26
C GLY A 94 6.76 2.05 -9.25
N PHE A 95 7.11 2.54 -10.44
CA PHE A 95 8.27 3.38 -10.64
C PHE A 95 8.09 4.73 -9.91
N GLY A 96 9.11 5.14 -9.16
CA GLY A 96 9.04 6.27 -8.25
C GLY A 96 9.38 7.62 -8.85
N ASP A 97 9.94 7.65 -10.06
CA ASP A 97 10.41 8.91 -10.67
C ASP A 97 9.51 9.34 -11.82
N GLY A 98 9.49 10.65 -12.08
CA GLY A 98 8.79 11.23 -13.21
C GLY A 98 7.29 11.40 -13.01
N THR A 99 6.60 11.86 -14.06
CA THR A 99 5.19 12.25 -14.01
C THR A 99 4.26 11.25 -14.70
N VAL A 100 4.80 10.25 -15.40
CA VAL A 100 4.00 9.30 -16.19
C VAL A 100 3.66 8.04 -15.39
N CYS A 101 4.53 7.61 -14.49
CA CYS A 101 4.32 6.41 -13.66
C CYS A 101 3.63 6.79 -12.34
N ILE A 102 2.36 7.18 -12.43
CA ILE A 102 1.57 7.63 -11.28
C ILE A 102 1.09 6.48 -10.39
N GLY A 103 1.17 5.25 -10.86
CA GLY A 103 0.75 4.05 -10.15
C GLY A 103 1.75 2.93 -10.33
N GLY A 104 1.26 1.71 -10.50
CA GLY A 104 2.09 0.52 -10.69
C GLY A 104 1.28 -0.73 -10.89
N ASN A 105 1.84 -1.85 -10.46
CA ASN A 105 1.21 -3.14 -10.44
C ASN A 105 0.88 -3.57 -9.01
N ILE A 106 -0.04 -4.52 -8.88
CA ILE A 106 -0.46 -5.04 -7.58
C ILE A 106 0.38 -6.27 -7.24
N PHE A 107 0.87 -6.30 -6.00
CA PHE A 107 1.60 -7.43 -5.42
C PHE A 107 0.90 -7.85 -4.13
N ARG A 108 0.88 -9.16 -3.85
CA ARG A 108 0.49 -9.69 -2.55
C ARG A 108 1.75 -9.92 -1.73
N VAL A 109 1.75 -9.47 -0.48
CA VAL A 109 2.85 -9.68 0.45
C VAL A 109 2.32 -10.37 1.70
N ASN A 110 2.91 -11.52 2.04
CA ASN A 110 2.62 -12.18 3.31
C ASN A 110 3.42 -11.48 4.42
N ILE A 111 2.74 -11.02 5.47
CA ILE A 111 3.38 -10.23 6.52
C ILE A 111 4.33 -11.05 7.41
N LYS A 112 4.15 -12.37 7.46
CA LYS A 112 4.99 -13.27 8.26
C LYS A 112 6.23 -13.74 7.49
N THR A 113 6.03 -14.25 6.29
CA THR A 113 7.12 -14.80 5.47
C THR A 113 7.84 -13.75 4.65
N LYS A 114 7.22 -12.59 4.46
CA LYS A 114 7.68 -11.50 3.58
C LYS A 114 7.68 -11.89 2.09
N GLU A 115 7.09 -13.02 1.75
CA GLU A 115 6.98 -13.48 0.37
C GLU A 115 6.09 -12.52 -0.43
N LYS A 116 6.60 -12.09 -1.58
CA LYS A 116 5.94 -11.15 -2.49
C LYS A 116 5.57 -11.86 -3.79
N THR A 117 4.28 -11.85 -4.13
CA THR A 117 3.73 -12.47 -5.33
C THR A 117 3.11 -11.40 -6.23
N GLN A 118 3.52 -11.33 -7.48
CA GLN A 118 2.96 -10.36 -8.44
C GLN A 118 1.57 -10.81 -8.90
N ILE A 119 0.58 -9.94 -8.76
CA ILE A 119 -0.82 -10.22 -9.11
C ILE A 119 -1.14 -9.69 -10.50
N THR A 120 -0.72 -8.46 -10.82
CA THR A 120 -0.87 -7.86 -12.14
C THR A 120 0.49 -7.61 -12.76
N SER A 121 0.57 -7.65 -14.10
CA SER A 121 1.84 -7.51 -14.81
C SER A 121 1.72 -6.60 -16.04
N TYR A 122 1.01 -5.47 -15.87
CA TYR A 122 0.92 -4.46 -16.91
C TYR A 122 2.27 -3.78 -17.13
N ASP A 123 2.55 -3.38 -18.36
CA ASP A 123 3.66 -2.48 -18.63
C ASP A 123 3.28 -1.02 -18.26
N SER A 124 4.13 -0.05 -18.55
CA SER A 124 3.92 1.34 -18.15
C SER A 124 2.72 2.02 -18.81
N ILE A 125 2.07 1.38 -19.79
CA ILE A 125 0.85 1.90 -20.43
C ILE A 125 -0.30 1.91 -19.44
N VAL A 126 -0.39 0.92 -18.55
CA VAL A 126 -1.43 0.86 -17.52
C VAL A 126 -0.80 1.17 -16.16
N GLN A 127 -1.35 2.19 -15.50
CA GLN A 127 -0.94 2.62 -14.17
C GLN A 127 -2.09 2.42 -13.19
N ILE A 128 -1.97 1.43 -12.31
CA ILE A 128 -2.99 1.16 -11.28
C ILE A 128 -2.69 2.09 -10.10
N THR A 129 -3.68 2.87 -9.67
CA THR A 129 -3.54 3.84 -8.59
C THR A 129 -4.36 3.50 -7.35
N ASP A 130 -5.45 2.76 -7.51
CA ASP A 130 -6.37 2.45 -6.42
C ASP A 130 -6.85 1.00 -6.51
N LEU A 131 -7.19 0.44 -5.36
CA LEU A 131 -7.71 -0.92 -5.26
C LEU A 131 -8.63 -1.05 -4.04
N TYR A 132 -9.61 -1.93 -4.13
CA TYR A 132 -10.46 -2.30 -2.99
C TYR A 132 -11.01 -3.71 -3.17
N LEU A 133 -11.43 -4.31 -2.05
CA LEU A 133 -12.03 -5.65 -2.03
C LEU A 133 -13.52 -5.57 -1.79
N GLU A 134 -14.28 -6.35 -2.54
CA GLU A 134 -15.71 -6.50 -2.37
C GLU A 134 -16.11 -7.92 -2.77
N ASP A 135 -16.75 -8.66 -1.86
CA ASP A 135 -17.25 -10.03 -2.11
C ASP A 135 -16.20 -10.97 -2.71
N ASP A 136 -15.00 -11.00 -2.13
CA ASP A 136 -13.85 -11.79 -2.60
C ASP A 136 -13.37 -11.44 -4.01
N MET A 137 -13.76 -10.27 -4.49
CA MET A 137 -13.29 -9.72 -5.76
C MET A 137 -12.35 -8.54 -5.50
N LEU A 138 -11.22 -8.54 -6.18
CA LEU A 138 -10.30 -7.41 -6.16
C LEU A 138 -10.65 -6.47 -7.31
N HIS A 139 -11.13 -5.29 -6.96
CA HIS A 139 -11.38 -4.19 -7.88
C HIS A 139 -10.19 -3.26 -7.90
N TYR A 140 -9.75 -2.87 -9.08
CA TYR A 140 -8.67 -1.89 -9.19
C TYR A 140 -8.93 -0.94 -10.35
N LYS A 141 -8.38 0.24 -10.22
CA LYS A 141 -8.53 1.30 -11.21
C LYS A 141 -7.27 2.14 -11.32
N GLY A 142 -7.19 2.86 -12.40
CA GLY A 142 -6.11 3.78 -12.69
C GLY A 142 -6.30 4.40 -14.05
N ILE A 143 -5.24 4.49 -14.81
CA ILE A 143 -5.26 5.04 -16.17
C ILE A 143 -4.60 4.07 -17.15
N ARG A 144 -4.98 4.20 -18.42
CA ARG A 144 -4.29 3.57 -19.54
C ARG A 144 -3.90 4.66 -20.53
N TYR A 145 -2.62 4.74 -20.85
CA TYR A 145 -2.12 5.66 -21.86
C TYR A 145 -2.56 5.20 -23.25
N THR A 146 -2.96 6.16 -24.09
CA THR A 146 -3.52 5.89 -25.42
C THR A 146 -2.54 6.25 -26.54
N ASP A 147 -1.37 6.84 -26.19
CA ASP A 147 -0.33 7.19 -27.14
C ASP A 147 1.03 6.63 -26.72
N ASP A 148 1.99 6.59 -27.65
CA ASP A 148 3.33 6.02 -27.42
C ASP A 148 4.22 6.91 -26.57
N ILE A 149 3.87 8.19 -26.38
CA ILE A 149 4.66 9.14 -25.59
C ILE A 149 4.12 9.31 -24.17
N LEU A 150 3.12 8.52 -23.78
CA LEU A 150 2.51 8.52 -22.45
C LEU A 150 2.01 9.91 -22.03
N ASN A 151 1.33 10.58 -22.95
CA ASN A 151 0.81 11.94 -22.73
C ASN A 151 -0.71 11.97 -22.56
N GLU A 152 -1.43 11.17 -23.34
CA GLU A 152 -2.88 11.07 -23.26
C GLU A 152 -3.31 9.75 -22.63
N SER A 153 -4.34 9.78 -21.79
CA SER A 153 -4.82 8.61 -21.08
C SER A 153 -6.33 8.59 -20.97
N VAL A 154 -6.86 7.40 -20.72
CA VAL A 154 -8.26 7.16 -20.38
C VAL A 154 -8.34 6.45 -19.04
N ALA A 155 -9.50 6.54 -18.39
CA ALA A 155 -9.75 5.77 -17.16
C ALA A 155 -9.68 4.27 -17.46
N TYR A 156 -9.09 3.52 -16.53
CA TYR A 156 -8.96 2.07 -16.63
C TYR A 156 -9.49 1.43 -15.35
N GLU A 157 -10.31 0.40 -15.51
CA GLU A 157 -10.85 -0.37 -14.39
C GLU A 157 -10.83 -1.85 -14.73
N SER A 158 -10.61 -2.69 -13.72
CA SER A 158 -10.70 -4.14 -13.87
C SER A 158 -11.05 -4.81 -12.56
N VAL A 159 -11.45 -6.07 -12.64
CA VAL A 159 -11.85 -6.89 -11.50
C VAL A 159 -11.27 -8.28 -11.68
N ILE A 160 -10.69 -8.85 -10.63
CA ILE A 160 -10.21 -10.22 -10.63
C ILE A 160 -10.72 -10.95 -9.38
N SER A 161 -10.98 -12.25 -9.52
CA SER A 161 -11.38 -13.08 -8.39
C SER A 161 -10.18 -13.41 -7.50
N LEU A 162 -10.33 -13.25 -6.19
CA LEU A 162 -9.30 -13.67 -5.22
C LEU A 162 -9.10 -15.19 -5.21
N ASP A 163 -10.12 -15.98 -5.53
CA ASP A 163 -10.00 -17.44 -5.62
C ASP A 163 -8.96 -17.84 -6.65
N SER A 164 -8.81 -17.08 -7.75
CA SER A 164 -7.79 -17.32 -8.76
C SER A 164 -6.37 -17.03 -8.25
N LEU A 165 -6.24 -16.26 -7.15
CA LEU A 165 -4.95 -15.90 -6.54
C LEU A 165 -4.49 -16.96 -5.51
N LEU A 166 -5.36 -17.86 -5.10
CA LEU A 166 -5.06 -18.90 -4.11
C LEU A 166 -4.54 -20.19 -4.73
N THR A 167 -4.52 -20.30 -6.04
CA THR A 167 -4.15 -21.52 -6.78
C THR A 167 -2.68 -21.58 -7.18
N PHE A 168 -1.83 -20.77 -6.56
CA PHE A 168 -0.39 -20.75 -6.83
C PHE A 168 0.43 -21.33 -5.70
#